data_c58e1c1d3138a0b4b0aa394540362fba
#
_entry.id   c58e1c1d3138a0b4b0aa394540362fba
#
_cell.length_a   1.000
_cell.length_b   1.000
_cell.length_c   1.000
_cell.angle_alpha   90.00
_cell.angle_beta   90.00
_cell.angle_gamma   90.00
#
_symmetry.space_group_name_H-M   'P 1'
#
loop_
_entity.id
_entity.type
_entity.pdbx_description
1 polymer ?
#
loop_
_entity_poly.entity_id
_entity_poly.type
_entity_poly.pdbx_seq_one_letter_code
_entity_poly.pdbx_strand_id
1 'polypeptide(L)'
;MIVSKSTNLSSSVSSWRRGKSTFFKTRTTTGNFSSSSKSSKISLNRRRSSRYKNTIKMENFESKPKPEGAPECTVYYTPELVSKAIAELTAESARSAIEERGYFALGLAGGSLIKMLSGLKKDTNEENKIEWEKWHVFWVDERCVPLDDPESNFGGAYETLFKDVPIPRENLHAIDDGLYEANEGASAKSAEAYDKELKSLSETILPKGDGGLPIFDLLLLGFGPDGHICSLFPNHSLVKVNDARWILPIADSPKPPPERITFSMPVVNMAKRKVFAAVGEGKAEMAKHILEDANKTDGSIPAAMVKDAEWLFDTTGSSKLTTTHVRFEFPGTPTLLGLDTKEED
;
A
#
# COMPACT_ATOMS: atom_id res chain seq x y z
N MET A 1 26.04 -44.39 -38.97
CA MET A 1 27.36 -43.73 -38.69
C MET A 1 27.05 -42.39 -38.07
N ILE A 2 27.40 -42.29 -36.84
CA ILE A 2 27.14 -41.17 -35.91
C ILE A 2 28.33 -40.20 -36.05
N VAL A 3 28.06 -38.90 -36.12
CA VAL A 3 29.06 -37.89 -35.79
C VAL A 3 28.38 -36.80 -34.94
N SER A 4 28.74 -36.81 -33.65
CA SER A 4 28.47 -35.77 -32.69
C SER A 4 29.41 -34.58 -32.91
N LYS A 5 28.90 -33.36 -32.87
CA LYS A 5 29.69 -32.14 -32.69
C LYS A 5 29.25 -31.44 -31.41
N SER A 6 30.09 -31.52 -30.42
CA SER A 6 30.06 -30.68 -29.21
C SER A 6 30.66 -29.34 -29.54
N THR A 7 29.99 -28.25 -29.24
CA THR A 7 30.53 -26.90 -29.23
C THR A 7 30.55 -26.36 -27.80
N ASN A 8 31.75 -26.18 -27.27
CA ASN A 8 32.08 -25.46 -26.04
C ASN A 8 31.79 -23.97 -26.24
N LEU A 9 31.03 -23.35 -25.36
CA LEU A 9 30.95 -21.90 -25.20
C LEU A 9 31.62 -21.50 -23.90
N SER A 10 32.73 -20.77 -24.04
CA SER A 10 33.55 -20.22 -22.99
C SER A 10 32.87 -19.04 -22.28
N SER A 11 32.92 -19.10 -20.97
CA SER A 11 32.59 -18.04 -20.03
C SER A 11 33.56 -16.85 -20.16
N SER A 12 33.05 -15.64 -20.41
CA SER A 12 33.79 -14.38 -20.24
C SER A 12 33.35 -13.67 -18.95
N VAL A 13 34.22 -13.75 -17.95
CA VAL A 13 34.12 -12.97 -16.71
C VAL A 13 34.72 -11.60 -16.97
N SER A 14 33.95 -10.53 -16.93
CA SER A 14 34.46 -9.16 -16.96
C SER A 14 34.70 -8.65 -15.53
N SER A 15 35.98 -8.42 -15.24
CA SER A 15 36.50 -7.87 -13.99
C SER A 15 36.23 -6.37 -13.88
N TRP A 16 35.56 -5.93 -12.80
CA TRP A 16 35.51 -4.52 -12.42
C TRP A 16 36.72 -4.11 -11.61
N ARG A 17 37.46 -3.13 -12.11
CA ARG A 17 38.66 -2.54 -11.49
C ARG A 17 38.27 -1.58 -10.37
N ARG A 18 38.95 -1.73 -9.23
CA ARG A 18 38.90 -0.84 -8.05
C ARG A 18 39.53 0.52 -8.36
N GLY A 19 38.76 1.60 -8.15
CA GLY A 19 39.27 2.97 -8.15
C GLY A 19 39.95 3.30 -6.81
N LYS A 20 41.13 3.93 -6.90
CA LYS A 20 41.99 4.33 -5.78
C LYS A 20 41.41 5.55 -5.06
N SER A 21 41.32 5.48 -3.72
CA SER A 21 41.05 6.63 -2.86
C SER A 21 42.30 7.48 -2.67
N THR A 22 42.16 8.78 -2.89
CA THR A 22 43.20 9.79 -2.59
C THR A 22 42.89 10.41 -1.22
N PHE A 23 43.84 10.20 -0.29
CA PHE A 23 43.85 10.83 1.04
C PHE A 23 44.23 12.32 0.90
N PHE A 24 43.35 13.23 1.41
CA PHE A 24 43.77 14.60 1.72
C PHE A 24 43.98 14.72 3.23
N LYS A 25 45.25 15.03 3.59
CA LYS A 25 45.66 15.43 4.94
C LYS A 25 45.29 16.90 5.14
N THR A 26 44.50 17.21 6.13
CA THR A 26 44.37 18.58 6.65
C THR A 26 45.11 18.71 7.99
N ARG A 27 45.84 19.77 8.06
CA ARG A 27 46.85 20.13 9.07
C ARG A 27 46.13 20.79 10.27
N THR A 28 46.34 20.26 11.46
CA THR A 28 45.96 20.85 12.74
C THR A 28 46.85 22.04 13.08
N THR A 29 46.24 23.18 13.37
CA THR A 29 46.89 24.29 14.08
C THR A 29 46.20 24.52 15.42
N THR A 30 46.94 24.27 16.47
CA THR A 30 46.60 24.58 17.85
C THR A 30 46.79 26.07 18.10
N GLY A 31 45.75 26.75 18.59
CA GLY A 31 45.81 28.10 19.10
C GLY A 31 45.14 28.20 20.47
N ASN A 32 45.96 28.29 21.51
CA ASN A 32 45.52 28.62 22.87
C ASN A 32 45.09 30.06 22.94
N PHE A 33 43.90 30.35 23.49
CA PHE A 33 43.63 31.64 24.09
C PHE A 33 42.82 31.49 25.37
N SER A 34 43.33 32.19 26.38
CA SER A 34 42.96 32.23 27.78
C SER A 34 41.67 33.02 28.06
N SER A 35 41.04 32.61 29.14
CA SER A 35 39.92 33.18 29.89
C SER A 35 39.83 34.71 29.99
N SER A 36 38.62 35.25 29.84
CA SER A 36 38.13 36.30 30.72
C SER A 36 36.61 36.31 30.76
N SER A 37 36.11 36.18 32.00
CA SER A 37 34.72 36.27 32.38
C SER A 37 34.14 37.65 32.21
N LYS A 38 33.01 37.81 31.49
CA LYS A 38 32.03 38.88 31.76
C LYS A 38 30.63 38.36 31.52
N SER A 39 29.89 38.27 32.60
CA SER A 39 28.45 37.99 32.62
C SER A 39 27.71 39.21 32.03
N SER A 40 27.03 39.01 30.92
CA SER A 40 26.01 39.95 30.44
C SER A 40 24.67 39.22 30.39
N LYS A 41 23.75 39.67 31.28
CA LYS A 41 22.37 39.24 31.29
C LYS A 41 21.70 39.67 29.99
N ILE A 42 21.43 38.72 29.12
CA ILE A 42 20.60 38.94 27.95
C ILE A 42 19.14 38.65 28.35
N SER A 43 18.39 39.75 28.41
CA SER A 43 16.94 39.79 28.54
C SER A 43 16.29 39.16 27.30
N LEU A 44 15.71 37.99 27.42
CA LEU A 44 14.93 37.37 26.34
C LEU A 44 13.56 38.06 26.24
N ASN A 45 13.48 39.01 25.34
CA ASN A 45 12.23 39.60 24.87
C ASN A 45 11.43 38.51 24.13
N ARG A 46 10.48 37.87 24.83
CA ARG A 46 9.45 37.02 24.25
C ARG A 46 8.53 37.88 23.37
N ARG A 47 8.87 38.03 22.09
CA ARG A 47 7.90 38.44 21.08
C ARG A 47 6.95 37.26 20.85
N ARG A 48 5.77 37.33 21.43
CA ARG A 48 4.62 36.48 21.11
C ARG A 48 4.29 36.66 19.63
N SER A 49 4.58 35.66 18.81
CA SER A 49 4.01 35.58 17.49
C SER A 49 2.54 35.18 17.60
N SER A 50 1.68 36.19 17.52
CA SER A 50 0.25 36.04 17.32
C SER A 50 -0.01 35.68 15.87
N ARG A 51 0.04 34.38 15.54
CA ARG A 51 -0.56 33.86 14.28
C ARG A 51 -1.07 32.44 14.56
N TYR A 52 -2.33 32.26 14.17
CA TYR A 52 -3.15 31.04 14.28
C TYR A 52 -3.86 30.85 15.62
N LYS A 53 -4.74 31.75 15.97
CA LYS A 53 -5.95 31.45 16.73
C LYS A 53 -7.15 31.39 15.77
N ASN A 54 -7.18 30.42 14.86
CA ASN A 54 -8.46 29.91 14.39
C ASN A 54 -8.87 28.82 15.37
N THR A 55 -9.48 29.23 16.45
CA THR A 55 -10.21 28.36 17.34
C THR A 55 -11.46 27.95 16.57
N ILE A 56 -11.40 26.80 15.87
CA ILE A 56 -12.61 26.09 15.47
C ILE A 56 -13.28 25.76 16.80
N LYS A 57 -14.43 26.36 17.09
CA LYS A 57 -15.27 25.97 18.21
C LYS A 57 -15.64 24.52 17.98
N MET A 58 -15.03 23.63 18.74
CA MET A 58 -15.43 22.24 18.86
C MET A 58 -16.75 22.25 19.66
N GLU A 59 -17.85 22.45 18.98
CA GLU A 59 -19.16 22.08 19.53
C GLU A 59 -19.14 20.55 19.63
N ASN A 60 -19.49 20.03 20.78
CA ASN A 60 -19.48 18.64 21.19
C ASN A 60 -19.96 17.73 20.07
N PHE A 61 -19.00 17.12 19.32
CA PHE A 61 -19.28 16.03 18.43
C PHE A 61 -19.46 14.77 19.32
N GLU A 62 -20.64 14.61 19.90
CA GLU A 62 -21.06 13.29 20.35
C GLU A 62 -21.09 12.40 19.10
N SER A 63 -20.17 11.46 19.03
CA SER A 63 -20.15 10.45 17.97
C SER A 63 -21.45 9.64 18.07
N LYS A 64 -22.39 9.91 17.18
CA LYS A 64 -23.56 9.04 17.04
C LYS A 64 -23.07 7.62 16.79
N PRO A 65 -23.68 6.60 17.40
CA PRO A 65 -23.30 5.23 17.16
C PRO A 65 -23.38 4.95 15.65
N LYS A 66 -22.36 4.27 15.14
CA LYS A 66 -22.28 3.89 13.72
C LYS A 66 -23.50 3.03 13.37
N PRO A 67 -24.25 3.37 12.30
CA PRO A 67 -25.34 2.52 11.84
C PRO A 67 -24.83 1.13 11.47
N GLU A 68 -25.63 0.10 11.75
CA GLU A 68 -25.33 -1.27 11.35
C GLU A 68 -25.12 -1.36 9.83
N GLY A 69 -24.05 -2.01 9.39
CA GLY A 69 -23.70 -2.14 7.96
C GLY A 69 -23.10 -0.90 7.31
N ALA A 70 -22.94 0.22 8.04
CA ALA A 70 -22.22 1.37 7.50
C ALA A 70 -20.71 1.09 7.36
N PRO A 71 -20.04 1.63 6.32
CA PRO A 71 -18.59 1.48 6.16
C PRO A 71 -17.82 2.10 7.32
N GLU A 72 -16.64 1.55 7.62
CA GLU A 72 -15.71 2.12 8.58
C GLU A 72 -14.95 3.27 7.92
N CYS A 73 -15.22 4.51 8.32
CA CYS A 73 -14.61 5.70 7.73
C CYS A 73 -13.88 6.51 8.81
N THR A 74 -12.56 6.65 8.67
CA THR A 74 -11.74 7.45 9.58
C THR A 74 -11.13 8.63 8.84
N VAL A 75 -11.28 9.83 9.40
CA VAL A 75 -10.73 11.07 8.85
C VAL A 75 -9.58 11.55 9.73
N TYR A 76 -8.42 11.66 9.13
CA TYR A 76 -7.20 12.22 9.72
C TYR A 76 -7.03 13.68 9.29
N TYR A 77 -6.37 14.46 10.12
CA TYR A 77 -6.24 15.89 9.86
C TYR A 77 -5.35 16.21 8.65
N THR A 78 -4.34 15.38 8.35
CA THR A 78 -3.41 15.59 7.24
C THR A 78 -3.12 14.30 6.47
N PRO A 79 -2.63 14.39 5.20
CA PRO A 79 -2.15 13.26 4.43
C PRO A 79 -1.06 12.43 5.12
N GLU A 80 -0.18 13.07 5.88
CA GLU A 80 0.91 12.41 6.61
C GLU A 80 0.37 11.52 7.74
N LEU A 81 -0.71 11.96 8.41
CA LEU A 81 -1.38 11.15 9.42
C LEU A 81 -2.09 9.94 8.80
N VAL A 82 -2.69 10.09 7.61
CA VAL A 82 -3.21 8.94 6.85
C VAL A 82 -2.09 7.96 6.52
N SER A 83 -0.95 8.46 6.03
CA SER A 83 0.21 7.62 5.70
C SER A 83 0.73 6.87 6.94
N LYS A 84 0.80 7.54 8.09
CA LYS A 84 1.18 6.92 9.35
C LYS A 84 0.17 5.82 9.74
N ALA A 85 -1.12 6.11 9.69
CA ALA A 85 -2.18 5.16 10.03
C ALA A 85 -2.15 3.91 9.13
N ILE A 86 -1.92 4.08 7.80
CA ILE A 86 -1.79 2.95 6.87
C ILE A 86 -0.57 2.10 7.22
N ALA A 87 0.57 2.71 7.54
CA ALA A 87 1.77 1.96 7.92
C ALA A 87 1.54 1.16 9.23
N GLU A 88 0.97 1.80 10.26
CA GLU A 88 0.65 1.16 11.54
C GLU A 88 -0.36 0.02 11.38
N LEU A 89 -1.45 0.25 10.66
CA LEU A 89 -2.47 -0.74 10.33
C LEU A 89 -1.89 -1.94 9.57
N THR A 90 -0.98 -1.69 8.63
CA THR A 90 -0.33 -2.74 7.85
C THR A 90 0.58 -3.58 8.74
N ALA A 91 1.40 -2.94 9.59
CA ALA A 91 2.26 -3.65 10.54
C ALA A 91 1.46 -4.46 11.58
N GLU A 92 0.34 -3.92 12.06
CA GLU A 92 -0.58 -4.62 12.97
C GLU A 92 -1.21 -5.84 12.30
N SER A 93 -1.74 -5.68 11.08
CA SER A 93 -2.32 -6.78 10.31
C SER A 93 -1.29 -7.89 10.07
N ALA A 94 -0.03 -7.51 9.80
CA ALA A 94 1.06 -8.47 9.64
C ALA A 94 1.36 -9.22 10.93
N ARG A 95 1.48 -8.54 12.07
CA ARG A 95 1.71 -9.21 13.37
C ARG A 95 0.60 -10.21 13.66
N SER A 96 -0.65 -9.80 13.51
CA SER A 96 -1.81 -10.65 13.76
C SER A 96 -1.81 -11.90 12.88
N ALA A 97 -1.56 -11.75 11.58
CA ALA A 97 -1.53 -12.87 10.64
C ALA A 97 -0.34 -13.82 10.88
N ILE A 98 0.82 -13.26 11.22
CA ILE A 98 2.03 -14.02 11.54
C ILE A 98 1.85 -14.80 12.85
N GLU A 99 1.23 -14.21 13.87
CA GLU A 99 0.90 -14.88 15.12
C GLU A 99 -0.12 -16.00 14.89
N GLU A 100 -1.14 -15.80 14.05
CA GLU A 100 -2.18 -16.78 13.74
C GLU A 100 -1.64 -17.99 12.96
N ARG A 101 -0.81 -17.79 11.92
CA ARG A 101 -0.42 -18.86 10.98
C ARG A 101 1.01 -18.81 10.43
N GLY A 102 1.83 -17.87 10.89
CA GLY A 102 3.25 -17.80 10.53
C GLY A 102 3.61 -16.90 9.33
N TYR A 103 2.63 -16.45 8.53
CA TYR A 103 2.86 -15.60 7.35
C TYR A 103 1.80 -14.52 7.21
N PHE A 104 2.16 -13.46 6.49
CA PHE A 104 1.26 -12.36 6.16
C PHE A 104 1.15 -12.20 4.63
N ALA A 105 -0.07 -12.24 4.11
CA ALA A 105 -0.38 -12.06 2.69
C ALA A 105 -0.97 -10.66 2.43
N LEU A 106 -0.17 -9.78 1.82
CA LEU A 106 -0.52 -8.41 1.47
C LEU A 106 -0.82 -8.28 -0.03
N GLY A 107 -2.03 -7.86 -0.40
CA GLY A 107 -2.34 -7.41 -1.75
C GLY A 107 -2.20 -5.89 -1.84
N LEU A 108 -1.41 -5.41 -2.80
CA LEU A 108 -1.03 -4.01 -2.93
C LEU A 108 -1.45 -3.44 -4.29
N ALA A 109 -2.18 -2.33 -4.26
CA ALA A 109 -2.43 -1.52 -5.46
C ALA A 109 -1.25 -0.57 -5.72
N GLY A 110 -1.12 -0.13 -6.96
CA GLY A 110 -0.11 0.85 -7.38
C GLY A 110 -0.42 2.29 -6.98
N GLY A 111 0.34 3.22 -7.53
CA GLY A 111 0.11 4.65 -7.44
C GLY A 111 0.53 5.30 -6.12
N SER A 112 -0.22 6.31 -5.67
CA SER A 112 0.12 7.11 -4.49
C SER A 112 0.13 6.31 -3.17
N LEU A 113 -0.60 5.22 -3.12
CA LEU A 113 -0.70 4.34 -1.95
C LEU A 113 0.67 3.77 -1.54
N ILE A 114 1.51 3.41 -2.52
CA ILE A 114 2.85 2.88 -2.27
C ILE A 114 3.70 3.87 -1.45
N LYS A 115 3.59 5.18 -1.76
CA LYS A 115 4.33 6.22 -1.03
C LYS A 115 3.89 6.34 0.43
N MET A 116 2.63 6.01 0.72
CA MET A 116 2.09 6.05 2.08
C MET A 116 2.67 4.95 2.97
N LEU A 117 3.16 3.85 2.38
CA LEU A 117 3.84 2.77 3.10
C LEU A 117 5.29 3.08 3.49
N SER A 118 5.86 4.20 3.04
CA SER A 118 7.25 4.56 3.36
C SER A 118 7.54 4.67 4.86
N GLY A 119 6.50 4.84 5.69
CA GLY A 119 6.59 4.81 7.15
C GLY A 119 7.09 3.49 7.71
N LEU A 120 6.83 2.37 7.02
CA LEU A 120 7.29 1.02 7.41
C LEU A 120 8.82 0.87 7.43
N LYS A 121 9.56 1.70 6.67
CA LYS A 121 11.04 1.70 6.70
C LYS A 121 11.63 2.16 8.03
N LYS A 122 10.88 2.90 8.82
CA LYS A 122 11.35 3.55 10.05
C LYS A 122 11.12 2.73 11.31
N ASP A 123 10.41 1.61 11.19
CA ASP A 123 10.05 0.80 12.35
C ASP A 123 11.21 -0.12 12.72
N THR A 124 12.16 0.44 13.48
CA THR A 124 13.40 -0.23 13.94
C THR A 124 13.40 -0.53 15.44
N ASN A 125 12.29 -0.28 16.14
CA ASN A 125 12.20 -0.61 17.56
C ASN A 125 12.05 -2.12 17.73
N GLU A 126 12.85 -2.73 18.61
CA GLU A 126 12.83 -4.18 18.85
C GLU A 126 11.43 -4.70 19.24
N GLU A 127 10.62 -3.88 19.91
CA GLU A 127 9.25 -4.25 20.32
C GLU A 127 8.24 -4.26 19.16
N ASN A 128 8.52 -3.52 18.08
CA ASN A 128 7.65 -3.39 16.89
C ASN A 128 8.33 -3.85 15.61
N LYS A 129 9.36 -4.68 15.73
CA LYS A 129 10.13 -5.17 14.59
C LYS A 129 9.24 -5.89 13.57
N ILE A 130 9.31 -5.43 12.33
CA ILE A 130 8.62 -6.08 11.22
C ILE A 130 9.40 -7.33 10.81
N GLU A 131 8.74 -8.48 10.82
CA GLU A 131 9.29 -9.77 10.38
C GLU A 131 9.15 -9.92 8.86
N TRP A 132 9.93 -9.13 8.11
CA TRP A 132 9.86 -9.05 6.66
C TRP A 132 9.98 -10.40 5.95
N GLU A 133 10.71 -11.35 6.50
CA GLU A 133 10.88 -12.70 5.98
C GLU A 133 9.58 -13.53 5.96
N LYS A 134 8.59 -13.10 6.72
CA LYS A 134 7.27 -13.74 6.80
C LYS A 134 6.20 -13.03 5.96
N TRP A 135 6.55 -11.91 5.32
CA TRP A 135 5.65 -11.19 4.44
C TRP A 135 5.68 -11.78 3.04
N HIS A 136 4.49 -11.95 2.44
CA HIS A 136 4.30 -12.25 1.04
C HIS A 136 3.46 -11.12 0.41
N VAL A 137 3.99 -10.48 -0.61
CA VAL A 137 3.38 -9.30 -1.25
C VAL A 137 2.95 -9.66 -2.66
N PHE A 138 1.72 -9.31 -2.97
CA PHE A 138 1.03 -9.57 -4.22
C PHE A 138 0.50 -8.26 -4.81
N TRP A 139 0.41 -8.19 -6.13
CA TRP A 139 -0.18 -7.03 -6.80
C TRP A 139 -1.63 -7.31 -7.17
N VAL A 140 -2.57 -6.45 -6.70
CA VAL A 140 -4.01 -6.60 -6.98
C VAL A 140 -4.35 -6.34 -8.43
N ASP A 141 -3.51 -5.59 -9.13
CA ASP A 141 -3.43 -5.44 -10.57
C ASP A 141 -2.01 -5.10 -10.99
N GLU A 142 -1.67 -5.44 -12.21
CA GLU A 142 -0.37 -5.08 -12.77
C GLU A 142 -0.49 -4.83 -14.26
N ARG A 143 0.42 -4.01 -14.77
CA ARG A 143 0.54 -3.69 -16.18
C ARG A 143 1.51 -4.68 -16.80
N CYS A 144 1.14 -5.23 -17.95
CA CYS A 144 1.99 -6.17 -18.69
C CYS A 144 3.13 -5.40 -19.39
N VAL A 145 4.09 -4.96 -18.59
CA VAL A 145 5.30 -4.22 -18.99
C VAL A 145 6.49 -4.77 -18.19
N PRO A 146 7.74 -4.45 -18.58
CA PRO A 146 8.92 -4.78 -17.76
C PRO A 146 8.77 -4.34 -16.33
N LEU A 147 9.34 -5.09 -15.38
CA LEU A 147 9.24 -4.76 -13.95
C LEU A 147 9.98 -3.46 -13.59
N ASP A 148 10.90 -2.98 -14.42
CA ASP A 148 11.60 -1.71 -14.27
C ASP A 148 10.95 -0.55 -15.09
N ASP A 149 9.85 -0.82 -15.77
CA ASP A 149 9.07 0.22 -16.48
C ASP A 149 8.41 1.16 -15.48
N PRO A 150 8.38 2.49 -15.75
CA PRO A 150 7.69 3.47 -14.89
C PRO A 150 6.19 3.18 -14.64
N GLU A 151 5.54 2.43 -15.54
CA GLU A 151 4.15 2.03 -15.41
C GLU A 151 3.97 0.77 -14.54
N SER A 152 5.04 0.03 -14.20
CA SER A 152 4.95 -1.15 -13.35
C SER A 152 4.59 -0.79 -11.90
N ASN A 153 3.56 -1.43 -11.37
CA ASN A 153 3.20 -1.30 -9.96
C ASN A 153 4.26 -1.95 -9.06
N PHE A 154 4.80 -3.09 -9.48
CA PHE A 154 5.94 -3.74 -8.80
C PHE A 154 7.15 -2.82 -8.76
N GLY A 155 7.57 -2.28 -9.90
CA GLY A 155 8.73 -1.39 -10.00
C GLY A 155 8.59 -0.19 -9.07
N GLY A 156 7.43 0.46 -9.10
CA GLY A 156 7.12 1.58 -8.21
C GLY A 156 7.19 1.22 -6.72
N ALA A 157 6.67 0.04 -6.34
CA ALA A 157 6.70 -0.45 -4.96
C ALA A 157 8.11 -0.86 -4.53
N TYR A 158 8.85 -1.54 -5.40
CA TYR A 158 10.22 -1.96 -5.14
C TYR A 158 11.13 -0.75 -4.90
N GLU A 159 11.11 0.23 -5.80
CA GLU A 159 11.92 1.45 -5.68
C GLU A 159 11.53 2.31 -4.47
N THR A 160 10.27 2.34 -4.11
CA THR A 160 9.78 3.20 -3.00
C THR A 160 9.98 2.55 -1.64
N LEU A 161 9.81 1.23 -1.50
CA LEU A 161 9.80 0.54 -0.21
C LEU A 161 10.70 -0.70 -0.18
N PHE A 162 10.47 -1.68 -1.06
CA PHE A 162 10.96 -3.04 -0.83
C PHE A 162 12.46 -3.22 -1.02
N LYS A 163 13.13 -2.39 -1.82
CA LYS A 163 14.59 -2.41 -1.94
C LYS A 163 15.34 -2.01 -0.67
N ASP A 164 14.69 -1.28 0.23
CA ASP A 164 15.29 -0.71 1.45
C ASP A 164 14.95 -1.51 2.72
N VAL A 165 14.22 -2.61 2.59
CA VAL A 165 13.82 -3.49 3.70
C VAL A 165 14.23 -4.93 3.44
N PRO A 166 14.48 -5.77 4.48
CA PRO A 166 15.04 -7.12 4.32
C PRO A 166 13.98 -8.17 3.94
N ILE A 167 13.03 -7.83 3.05
CA ILE A 167 12.07 -8.79 2.51
C ILE A 167 12.77 -9.69 1.47
N PRO A 168 12.62 -11.03 1.54
CA PRO A 168 13.14 -11.92 0.52
C PRO A 168 12.51 -11.61 -0.86
N ARG A 169 13.35 -11.61 -1.93
CA ARG A 169 12.85 -11.31 -3.29
C ARG A 169 11.78 -12.29 -3.74
N GLU A 170 11.90 -13.56 -3.37
CA GLU A 170 10.95 -14.62 -3.66
C GLU A 170 9.59 -14.45 -3.00
N ASN A 171 9.50 -13.60 -1.97
CA ASN A 171 8.23 -13.26 -1.32
C ASN A 171 7.51 -12.07 -1.98
N LEU A 172 8.14 -11.43 -2.98
CA LEU A 172 7.53 -10.41 -3.82
C LEU A 172 7.01 -11.05 -5.09
N HIS A 173 5.74 -11.45 -5.09
CA HIS A 173 5.07 -12.19 -6.16
C HIS A 173 4.70 -11.26 -7.31
N ALA A 174 5.67 -10.99 -8.18
CA ALA A 174 5.48 -10.17 -9.38
C ALA A 174 4.96 -11.02 -10.56
N ILE A 175 4.40 -10.37 -11.57
CA ILE A 175 4.14 -11.06 -12.85
C ILE A 175 5.47 -11.49 -13.50
N ASP A 176 5.40 -12.51 -14.36
CA ASP A 176 6.51 -12.88 -15.24
C ASP A 176 6.63 -11.83 -16.35
N ASP A 177 7.62 -10.95 -16.25
CA ASP A 177 7.82 -9.84 -17.17
C ASP A 177 8.37 -10.29 -18.54
N GLY A 178 8.88 -11.51 -18.66
CA GLY A 178 9.23 -12.10 -19.96
C GLY A 178 8.04 -12.33 -20.87
N LEU A 179 6.81 -12.31 -20.33
CA LEU A 179 5.59 -12.54 -21.10
C LEU A 179 5.07 -11.28 -21.84
N TYR A 180 5.53 -10.07 -21.49
CA TYR A 180 5.07 -8.82 -22.13
C TYR A 180 5.55 -8.72 -23.61
N GLU A 181 6.67 -9.35 -23.96
CA GLU A 181 7.19 -9.36 -25.34
C GLU A 181 6.29 -10.08 -26.34
N ALA A 182 5.26 -10.76 -25.85
CA ALA A 182 4.37 -11.55 -26.70
C ALA A 182 3.39 -10.72 -27.57
N ASN A 183 3.52 -9.43 -27.64
CA ASN A 183 2.80 -8.43 -28.46
C ASN A 183 1.27 -8.50 -28.44
N GLU A 184 0.65 -9.64 -28.73
CA GLU A 184 -0.79 -9.88 -28.58
C GLU A 184 -1.05 -10.96 -27.52
N GLY A 185 -1.99 -10.67 -26.61
CA GLY A 185 -2.40 -11.61 -25.55
C GLY A 185 -1.41 -11.69 -24.39
N ALA A 186 -0.59 -10.67 -24.18
CA ALA A 186 0.29 -10.57 -23.02
C ALA A 186 -0.49 -10.67 -21.72
N SER A 187 -1.64 -9.99 -21.59
CA SER A 187 -2.50 -10.06 -20.42
C SER A 187 -3.04 -11.47 -20.14
N ALA A 188 -3.44 -12.22 -21.19
CA ALA A 188 -3.95 -13.57 -21.01
C ALA A 188 -2.86 -14.53 -20.48
N LYS A 189 -1.66 -14.46 -21.05
CA LYS A 189 -0.51 -15.28 -20.63
C LYS A 189 -0.05 -14.90 -19.21
N SER A 190 0.06 -13.61 -18.93
CA SER A 190 0.45 -13.11 -17.61
C SER A 190 -0.59 -13.47 -16.55
N ALA A 191 -1.87 -13.36 -16.85
CA ALA A 191 -2.94 -13.75 -15.93
C ALA A 191 -2.90 -15.26 -15.63
N GLU A 192 -2.71 -16.11 -16.64
CA GLU A 192 -2.59 -17.56 -16.46
C GLU A 192 -1.37 -17.94 -15.61
N ALA A 193 -0.21 -17.33 -15.91
CA ALA A 193 1.02 -17.59 -15.18
C ALA A 193 0.90 -17.13 -13.72
N TYR A 194 0.37 -15.93 -13.47
CA TYR A 194 0.19 -15.38 -12.14
C TYR A 194 -0.85 -16.19 -11.33
N ASP A 195 -1.96 -16.56 -11.94
CA ASP A 195 -2.98 -17.43 -11.32
C ASP A 195 -2.38 -18.79 -10.90
N LYS A 196 -1.56 -19.39 -11.77
CA LYS A 196 -0.87 -20.65 -11.50
C LYS A 196 0.14 -20.51 -10.36
N GLU A 197 0.92 -19.42 -10.33
CA GLU A 197 1.85 -19.12 -9.25
C GLU A 197 1.10 -19.04 -7.91
N LEU A 198 0.09 -18.17 -7.82
CA LEU A 198 -0.68 -17.98 -6.59
C LEU A 198 -1.32 -19.28 -6.10
N LYS A 199 -1.88 -20.07 -7.00
CA LYS A 199 -2.49 -21.37 -6.67
C LYS A 199 -1.49 -22.43 -6.22
N SER A 200 -0.20 -22.27 -6.58
CA SER A 200 0.87 -23.18 -6.17
C SER A 200 1.38 -22.95 -4.75
N LEU A 201 1.08 -21.78 -4.18
CA LEU A 201 1.50 -21.43 -2.82
C LEU A 201 0.80 -22.33 -1.78
N SER A 202 1.51 -22.58 -0.68
CA SER A 202 0.94 -23.33 0.44
C SER A 202 -0.21 -22.54 1.08
N GLU A 203 -1.18 -23.24 1.63
CA GLU A 203 -2.30 -22.61 2.34
C GLU A 203 -1.88 -21.92 3.66
N THR A 204 -0.68 -22.16 4.13
CA THR A 204 -0.11 -21.40 5.24
C THR A 204 0.27 -19.98 4.80
N ILE A 205 0.67 -19.80 3.53
CA ILE A 205 1.00 -18.51 2.94
C ILE A 205 -0.26 -17.81 2.43
N LEU A 206 -1.02 -18.53 1.57
CA LEU A 206 -2.23 -17.99 0.95
C LEU A 206 -3.40 -18.97 1.16
N PRO A 207 -4.15 -18.83 2.27
CA PRO A 207 -5.29 -19.67 2.58
C PRO A 207 -6.37 -19.59 1.50
N LYS A 208 -7.18 -20.64 1.41
CA LYS A 208 -8.34 -20.70 0.51
C LYS A 208 -9.63 -20.71 1.32
N GLY A 209 -10.57 -19.89 0.91
CA GLY A 209 -11.92 -19.79 1.46
C GLY A 209 -12.96 -20.46 0.59
N ASP A 210 -14.20 -20.00 0.70
CA ASP A 210 -15.34 -20.48 -0.04
C ASP A 210 -15.09 -20.46 -1.56
N GLY A 211 -15.49 -21.53 -2.22
CA GLY A 211 -15.28 -21.67 -3.67
C GLY A 211 -13.81 -21.80 -4.09
N GLY A 212 -12.88 -22.02 -3.15
CA GLY A 212 -11.46 -22.12 -3.41
C GLY A 212 -10.79 -20.78 -3.73
N LEU A 213 -11.40 -19.66 -3.38
CA LEU A 213 -10.83 -18.32 -3.56
C LEU A 213 -9.73 -18.03 -2.54
N PRO A 214 -8.68 -17.26 -2.89
CA PRO A 214 -7.59 -16.94 -1.98
C PRO A 214 -8.04 -15.96 -0.91
N ILE A 215 -7.54 -16.13 0.31
CA ILE A 215 -7.77 -15.19 1.42
C ILE A 215 -6.50 -14.41 1.70
N PHE A 216 -6.48 -13.16 1.26
CA PHE A 216 -5.45 -12.21 1.65
C PHE A 216 -5.76 -11.65 3.05
N ASP A 217 -4.74 -11.42 3.87
CA ASP A 217 -4.95 -10.82 5.20
C ASP A 217 -5.31 -9.35 5.08
N LEU A 218 -4.67 -8.65 4.15
CA LEU A 218 -4.90 -7.23 3.89
C LEU A 218 -4.82 -6.94 2.39
N LEU A 219 -5.80 -6.22 1.88
CA LEU A 219 -5.71 -5.53 0.60
C LEU A 219 -5.64 -4.03 0.85
N LEU A 220 -4.61 -3.39 0.33
CA LEU A 220 -4.49 -1.94 0.28
C LEU A 220 -4.92 -1.46 -1.10
N LEU A 221 -6.03 -0.74 -1.15
CA LEU A 221 -6.73 -0.38 -2.38
C LEU A 221 -6.73 1.12 -2.60
N GLY A 222 -6.61 1.51 -3.87
CA GLY A 222 -6.95 2.83 -4.35
C GLY A 222 -8.16 2.78 -5.25
N PHE A 223 -8.71 3.95 -5.58
CA PHE A 223 -9.76 4.06 -6.62
C PHE A 223 -9.42 5.19 -7.58
N GLY A 224 -9.85 5.04 -8.82
CA GLY A 224 -9.68 6.06 -9.85
C GLY A 224 -10.71 7.18 -9.77
N PRO A 225 -10.53 8.26 -10.54
CA PRO A 225 -11.50 9.35 -10.62
C PRO A 225 -12.84 8.92 -11.27
N ASP A 226 -12.86 7.78 -11.91
CA ASP A 226 -14.03 7.10 -12.50
C ASP A 226 -14.59 5.98 -11.61
N GLY A 227 -14.01 5.76 -10.42
CA GLY A 227 -14.45 4.75 -9.46
C GLY A 227 -13.96 3.33 -9.76
N HIS A 228 -13.01 3.13 -10.72
CA HIS A 228 -12.37 1.82 -10.88
C HIS A 228 -11.51 1.47 -9.68
N ILE A 229 -11.37 0.18 -9.43
CA ILE A 229 -10.38 -0.40 -8.51
C ILE A 229 -9.53 -1.43 -9.24
N CYS A 230 -8.30 -1.66 -8.78
CA CYS A 230 -7.40 -2.55 -9.51
C CYS A 230 -7.41 -2.17 -11.00
N SER A 231 -7.62 -3.14 -11.91
CA SER A 231 -7.96 -2.85 -13.31
C SER A 231 -9.39 -3.31 -13.66
N LEU A 232 -10.33 -3.18 -12.71
CA LEU A 232 -11.77 -3.36 -12.91
C LEU A 232 -12.41 -2.00 -13.18
N PHE A 233 -12.73 -1.70 -14.44
CA PHE A 233 -13.25 -0.40 -14.88
C PHE A 233 -14.78 -0.36 -14.91
N PRO A 234 -15.40 0.82 -14.70
CA PRO A 234 -16.84 0.99 -14.75
C PRO A 234 -17.48 0.38 -15.99
N ASN A 235 -18.54 -0.39 -15.79
CA ASN A 235 -19.32 -1.07 -16.84
C ASN A 235 -18.53 -2.08 -17.70
N HIS A 236 -17.26 -2.34 -17.42
CA HIS A 236 -16.50 -3.35 -18.10
C HIS A 236 -16.99 -4.76 -17.73
N SER A 237 -17.00 -5.68 -18.69
CA SER A 237 -17.50 -7.06 -18.48
C SER A 237 -16.83 -7.80 -17.35
N LEU A 238 -15.54 -7.55 -17.07
CA LEU A 238 -14.77 -8.18 -16.02
C LEU A 238 -15.29 -7.84 -14.62
N VAL A 239 -15.96 -6.70 -14.43
CA VAL A 239 -16.54 -6.32 -13.12
C VAL A 239 -17.64 -7.29 -12.67
N LYS A 240 -18.32 -7.91 -13.64
CA LYS A 240 -19.43 -8.84 -13.41
C LYS A 240 -19.02 -10.31 -13.35
N VAL A 241 -17.72 -10.59 -13.48
CA VAL A 241 -17.19 -11.95 -13.31
C VAL A 241 -17.45 -12.41 -11.87
N ASN A 242 -18.17 -13.50 -11.73
CA ASN A 242 -18.66 -14.05 -10.46
C ASN A 242 -18.39 -15.56 -10.40
N ASP A 243 -17.22 -15.98 -10.82
CA ASP A 243 -16.77 -17.36 -10.80
C ASP A 243 -15.47 -17.51 -9.99
N ALA A 244 -14.91 -18.72 -9.95
CA ALA A 244 -13.71 -19.03 -9.17
C ALA A 244 -12.38 -18.58 -9.83
N ARG A 245 -12.40 -17.74 -10.85
CA ARG A 245 -11.19 -17.16 -11.43
C ARG A 245 -10.58 -16.13 -10.48
N TRP A 246 -9.30 -16.30 -10.19
CA TRP A 246 -8.60 -15.38 -9.30
C TRP A 246 -8.09 -14.16 -10.04
N ILE A 247 -7.43 -14.41 -11.18
CA ILE A 247 -6.75 -13.39 -11.98
C ILE A 247 -7.45 -13.28 -13.32
N LEU A 248 -7.77 -12.06 -13.72
CA LEU A 248 -8.44 -11.77 -14.98
C LEU A 248 -7.50 -10.98 -15.90
N PRO A 249 -7.40 -11.36 -17.19
CA PRO A 249 -6.71 -10.54 -18.18
C PRO A 249 -7.61 -9.40 -18.66
N ILE A 250 -7.02 -8.24 -18.93
CA ILE A 250 -7.65 -7.13 -19.62
C ILE A 250 -6.72 -6.63 -20.73
N ALA A 251 -7.18 -6.60 -21.98
CA ALA A 251 -6.41 -6.17 -23.14
C ALA A 251 -6.89 -4.82 -23.70
N ASP A 252 -7.99 -4.31 -23.18
CA ASP A 252 -8.68 -3.11 -23.63
C ASP A 252 -8.90 -2.09 -22.49
N SER A 253 -7.92 -2.00 -21.58
CA SER A 253 -7.99 -1.00 -20.51
C SER A 253 -8.18 0.40 -21.10
N PRO A 254 -9.17 1.19 -20.61
CA PRO A 254 -9.39 2.55 -21.10
C PRO A 254 -8.26 3.51 -20.71
N LYS A 255 -7.29 3.04 -19.92
CA LYS A 255 -6.09 3.79 -19.52
C LYS A 255 -4.84 3.04 -19.97
N PRO A 256 -3.83 3.75 -20.52
CA PRO A 256 -2.58 3.12 -20.92
C PRO A 256 -1.81 2.59 -19.70
N PRO A 257 -1.01 1.55 -19.85
CA PRO A 257 -1.01 0.62 -20.99
C PRO A 257 -2.29 -0.24 -21.00
N PRO A 258 -2.75 -0.73 -22.18
CA PRO A 258 -4.02 -1.44 -22.29
C PRO A 258 -3.98 -2.88 -21.75
N GLU A 259 -2.84 -3.56 -21.88
CA GLU A 259 -2.66 -4.93 -21.43
C GLU A 259 -2.33 -4.96 -19.94
N ARG A 260 -3.19 -5.60 -19.14
CA ARG A 260 -3.05 -5.69 -17.67
C ARG A 260 -3.55 -7.02 -17.16
N ILE A 261 -3.21 -7.34 -15.92
CA ILE A 261 -3.89 -8.34 -15.10
C ILE A 261 -4.60 -7.67 -13.93
N THR A 262 -5.63 -8.30 -13.40
CA THR A 262 -6.37 -7.79 -12.25
C THR A 262 -6.94 -8.93 -11.39
N PHE A 263 -7.01 -8.73 -10.09
CA PHE A 263 -7.84 -9.57 -9.24
C PHE A 263 -9.31 -9.47 -9.67
N SER A 264 -10.03 -10.57 -9.57
CA SER A 264 -11.47 -10.56 -9.75
C SER A 264 -12.17 -9.96 -8.53
N MET A 265 -13.40 -9.46 -8.71
CA MET A 265 -14.20 -8.90 -7.60
C MET A 265 -14.45 -9.94 -6.48
N PRO A 266 -14.73 -11.23 -6.77
CA PRO A 266 -14.79 -12.26 -5.74
C PRO A 266 -13.52 -12.36 -4.89
N VAL A 267 -12.34 -12.32 -5.50
CA VAL A 267 -11.04 -12.35 -4.79
C VAL A 267 -10.87 -11.13 -3.90
N VAL A 268 -11.17 -9.93 -4.41
CA VAL A 268 -11.11 -8.70 -3.62
C VAL A 268 -12.03 -8.81 -2.39
N ASN A 269 -13.26 -9.29 -2.58
CA ASN A 269 -14.23 -9.40 -1.50
C ASN A 269 -13.94 -10.53 -0.50
N MET A 270 -13.11 -11.53 -0.86
CA MET A 270 -12.72 -12.64 0.02
C MET A 270 -11.64 -12.26 1.03
N ALA A 271 -10.91 -11.16 0.81
CA ALA A 271 -9.87 -10.72 1.72
C ALA A 271 -10.41 -10.43 3.13
N LYS A 272 -9.64 -10.78 4.18
CA LYS A 272 -10.01 -10.54 5.58
C LYS A 272 -10.21 -9.03 5.83
N ARG A 273 -9.30 -8.21 5.34
CA ARG A 273 -9.32 -6.75 5.51
C ARG A 273 -9.09 -6.04 4.18
N LYS A 274 -9.89 -5.04 3.88
CA LYS A 274 -9.81 -4.22 2.65
C LYS A 274 -9.80 -2.77 3.06
N VAL A 275 -8.75 -2.04 2.71
CA VAL A 275 -8.54 -0.65 3.16
C VAL A 275 -8.34 0.26 1.96
N PHE A 276 -9.18 1.28 1.87
CA PHE A 276 -9.04 2.37 0.91
C PHE A 276 -8.36 3.58 1.53
N ALA A 277 -7.43 4.19 0.80
CA ALA A 277 -6.86 5.49 1.12
C ALA A 277 -7.37 6.55 0.14
N ALA A 278 -8.05 7.57 0.65
CA ALA A 278 -8.62 8.65 -0.14
C ALA A 278 -8.08 10.00 0.36
N VAL A 279 -6.92 10.39 -0.15
CA VAL A 279 -6.18 11.59 0.25
C VAL A 279 -6.25 12.65 -0.84
N GLY A 280 -6.54 13.86 -0.43
CA GLY A 280 -6.61 15.05 -1.30
C GLY A 280 -7.98 15.31 -1.91
N GLU A 281 -8.24 16.58 -2.22
CA GLU A 281 -9.52 17.07 -2.74
C GLU A 281 -9.96 16.35 -4.03
N GLY A 282 -9.01 15.94 -4.88
CA GLY A 282 -9.29 15.19 -6.11
C GLY A 282 -9.96 13.82 -5.91
N LYS A 283 -10.03 13.32 -4.67
CA LYS A 283 -10.74 12.09 -4.31
C LYS A 283 -12.15 12.35 -3.79
N ALA A 284 -12.47 13.56 -3.32
CA ALA A 284 -13.64 13.83 -2.53
C ALA A 284 -14.98 13.56 -3.24
N GLU A 285 -15.11 14.00 -4.50
CA GLU A 285 -16.36 13.78 -5.27
C GLU A 285 -16.60 12.29 -5.52
N MET A 286 -15.57 11.56 -5.95
CA MET A 286 -15.72 10.14 -6.20
C MET A 286 -15.93 9.35 -4.91
N ALA A 287 -15.27 9.73 -3.80
CA ALA A 287 -15.50 9.12 -2.49
C ALA A 287 -16.96 9.26 -2.04
N LYS A 288 -17.53 10.47 -2.18
CA LYS A 288 -18.95 10.69 -1.93
C LYS A 288 -19.82 9.79 -2.82
N HIS A 289 -19.54 9.78 -4.11
CA HIS A 289 -20.31 8.97 -5.06
C HIS A 289 -20.27 7.48 -4.71
N ILE A 290 -19.10 6.94 -4.37
CA ILE A 290 -18.91 5.53 -3.96
C ILE A 290 -19.72 5.20 -2.69
N LEU A 291 -19.64 6.07 -1.68
CA LEU A 291 -20.16 5.77 -0.35
C LEU A 291 -21.63 6.10 -0.18
N GLU A 292 -22.12 7.13 -0.87
CA GLU A 292 -23.45 7.70 -0.63
C GLU A 292 -24.43 7.49 -1.79
N ASP A 293 -23.95 7.52 -3.05
CA ASP A 293 -24.83 7.61 -4.22
C ASP A 293 -24.84 6.34 -5.07
N ALA A 294 -23.73 5.59 -5.12
CA ALA A 294 -23.54 4.52 -6.10
C ALA A 294 -24.40 3.27 -5.81
N ASN A 295 -24.88 2.65 -6.88
CA ASN A 295 -25.42 1.30 -6.81
C ASN A 295 -24.27 0.31 -6.59
N LYS A 296 -24.35 -0.49 -5.51
CA LYS A 296 -23.30 -1.40 -5.08
C LYS A 296 -23.27 -2.73 -5.85
N THR A 297 -24.12 -2.91 -6.84
CA THR A 297 -24.28 -4.23 -7.52
C THR A 297 -24.27 -4.18 -9.04
N ASP A 298 -24.45 -3.03 -9.68
CA ASP A 298 -24.65 -2.93 -11.13
C ASP A 298 -23.34 -2.89 -11.94
N GLY A 299 -22.21 -2.64 -11.27
CA GLY A 299 -20.89 -2.54 -11.90
C GLY A 299 -20.58 -1.17 -12.49
N SER A 300 -21.45 -0.17 -12.29
CA SER A 300 -21.20 1.21 -12.73
C SER A 300 -20.04 1.85 -11.97
N ILE A 301 -19.87 1.48 -10.71
CA ILE A 301 -18.78 1.97 -9.84
C ILE A 301 -18.15 0.77 -9.10
N PRO A 302 -17.08 0.17 -9.62
CA PRO A 302 -16.46 -1.02 -9.03
C PRO A 302 -16.02 -0.83 -7.57
N ALA A 303 -15.53 0.35 -7.19
CA ALA A 303 -15.16 0.63 -5.80
C ALA A 303 -16.34 0.48 -4.82
N ALA A 304 -17.56 0.77 -5.26
CA ALA A 304 -18.77 0.62 -4.43
C ALA A 304 -19.18 -0.84 -4.21
N MET A 305 -18.66 -1.77 -5.03
CA MET A 305 -18.94 -3.20 -4.92
C MET A 305 -18.03 -3.93 -3.91
N VAL A 306 -17.03 -3.25 -3.38
CA VAL A 306 -16.14 -3.81 -2.34
C VAL A 306 -16.88 -3.81 -1.00
N LYS A 307 -17.08 -5.01 -0.45
CA LYS A 307 -17.81 -5.21 0.79
C LYS A 307 -16.92 -5.00 2.01
N ASP A 308 -17.49 -4.46 3.07
CA ASP A 308 -16.83 -4.35 4.39
C ASP A 308 -15.44 -3.70 4.32
N ALA A 309 -15.32 -2.68 3.50
CA ALA A 309 -14.08 -1.92 3.34
C ALA A 309 -13.96 -0.83 4.41
N GLU A 310 -12.73 -0.65 4.90
CA GLU A 310 -12.32 0.48 5.74
C GLU A 310 -11.85 1.63 4.85
N TRP A 311 -12.16 2.85 5.25
CA TRP A 311 -11.83 4.05 4.49
C TRP A 311 -11.03 5.01 5.33
N LEU A 312 -9.82 5.35 4.89
CA LEU A 312 -8.95 6.32 5.54
C LEU A 312 -8.87 7.57 4.67
N PHE A 313 -9.29 8.69 5.24
CA PHE A 313 -9.34 9.99 4.58
C PHE A 313 -8.41 11.00 5.25
N ASP A 314 -7.95 11.97 4.50
CA ASP A 314 -7.60 13.27 5.06
C ASP A 314 -8.83 14.19 5.06
N THR A 315 -8.72 15.36 5.69
CA THR A 315 -9.83 16.33 5.75
C THR A 315 -10.28 16.80 4.38
N THR A 316 -9.39 16.83 3.38
CA THR A 316 -9.73 17.25 2.02
C THR A 316 -10.38 16.13 1.21
N GLY A 317 -9.93 14.89 1.39
CA GLY A 317 -10.52 13.71 0.74
C GLY A 317 -11.94 13.41 1.21
N SER A 318 -12.26 13.76 2.47
CA SER A 318 -13.61 13.57 3.03
C SER A 318 -14.55 14.78 2.86
N SER A 319 -14.08 15.89 2.29
CA SER A 319 -14.76 17.20 2.30
C SER A 319 -16.15 17.25 1.64
N LYS A 320 -16.49 16.24 0.83
CA LYS A 320 -17.78 16.14 0.14
C LYS A 320 -18.75 15.14 0.78
N LEU A 321 -18.31 14.36 1.76
CA LEU A 321 -19.17 13.42 2.48
C LEU A 321 -20.23 14.17 3.28
N THR A 322 -21.48 13.74 3.17
CA THR A 322 -22.63 14.42 3.79
C THR A 322 -23.46 13.51 4.67
N THR A 323 -23.61 12.24 4.29
CA THR A 323 -24.44 11.25 5.01
C THR A 323 -23.59 10.12 5.61
N THR A 324 -22.36 9.93 5.12
CA THR A 324 -21.45 8.89 5.60
C THR A 324 -21.03 9.19 7.04
N HIS A 325 -21.16 8.20 7.90
CA HIS A 325 -20.65 8.28 9.27
C HIS A 325 -19.12 8.23 9.24
N VAL A 326 -18.48 9.26 9.81
CA VAL A 326 -17.02 9.34 9.88
C VAL A 326 -16.54 9.52 11.31
N ARG A 327 -15.42 8.87 11.68
CA ARG A 327 -14.70 9.11 12.90
C ARG A 327 -13.52 10.03 12.62
N PHE A 328 -13.32 11.04 13.44
CA PHE A 328 -12.17 11.94 13.32
C PHE A 328 -11.05 11.54 14.28
N GLU A 329 -9.83 11.44 13.77
CA GLU A 329 -8.61 11.22 14.55
C GLU A 329 -7.75 12.49 14.59
N PHE A 330 -7.49 12.99 15.80
CA PHE A 330 -6.74 14.21 16.04
C PHE A 330 -5.32 13.91 16.54
N PRO A 331 -4.31 14.75 16.22
CA PRO A 331 -2.98 14.63 16.76
C PRO A 331 -3.01 14.68 18.30
N GLY A 332 -2.46 13.67 18.97
CA GLY A 332 -2.38 13.61 20.42
C GLY A 332 -3.55 12.91 21.13
N THR A 333 -4.53 12.39 20.40
CA THR A 333 -5.49 11.43 20.95
C THR A 333 -4.81 10.07 21.01
N PRO A 334 -4.75 9.40 22.19
CA PRO A 334 -4.24 8.02 22.23
C PRO A 334 -5.14 7.18 21.33
N THR A 335 -4.53 6.48 20.37
CA THR A 335 -5.25 5.52 19.54
C THR A 335 -5.78 4.45 20.49
N LEU A 336 -7.10 4.33 20.61
CA LEU A 336 -7.77 3.26 21.36
C LEU A 336 -7.67 1.94 20.58
N LEU A 337 -6.45 1.50 20.31
CA LEU A 337 -6.14 0.16 19.87
C LEU A 337 -5.79 -0.64 21.14
N GLY A 338 -6.82 -1.34 21.69
CA GLY A 338 -6.65 -2.46 22.60
C GLY A 338 -5.91 -2.18 23.91
N LEU A 339 -6.44 -1.31 24.78
CA LEU A 339 -6.20 -1.43 26.20
C LEU A 339 -7.50 -1.88 26.86
N ASP A 340 -7.61 -3.18 27.10
CA ASP A 340 -8.49 -3.72 28.13
C ASP A 340 -8.18 -2.96 29.42
N THR A 341 -9.06 -2.05 29.82
CA THR A 341 -9.09 -1.56 31.19
C THR A 341 -9.54 -2.73 32.06
N LYS A 342 -8.57 -3.46 32.62
CA LYS A 342 -8.83 -4.22 33.85
C LYS A 342 -9.16 -3.18 34.89
N GLU A 343 -10.42 -3.05 35.22
CA GLU A 343 -10.84 -2.47 36.45
C GLU A 343 -10.25 -3.35 37.56
N GLU A 344 -9.31 -2.83 38.32
CA GLU A 344 -8.92 -3.39 39.61
C GLU A 344 -9.99 -2.96 40.62
N ASP A 345 -10.71 -3.94 41.16
CA ASP A 345 -11.54 -3.84 42.38
C ASP A 345 -10.65 -3.61 43.64
#